data_3e8b83d27a6c2ab7dc850623dc4926c3
#
_entry.id   3e8b83d27a6c2ab7dc850623dc4926c3
#
_cell.length_a   1.000
_cell.length_b   1.000
_cell.length_c   1.000
_cell.angle_alpha   90.00
_cell.angle_beta   90.00
_cell.angle_gamma   90.00
#
_symmetry.space_group_name_H-M   'P 1'
#
loop_
_entity.id
_entity.type
_entity.pdbx_description
1 polymer ?
#
loop_
_entity_poly.entity_id
_entity_poly.type
_entity_poly.pdbx_seq_one_letter_code
_entity_poly.pdbx_strand_id
1 'polypeptide(L)'
;MTAATISGERMGRRPTFTAAATVGVIALVIALAGVILDARQAAAAFLVSYVAVVSVALGVLAMVMIAHLTTATWFGALRGRAAMVLAALPALAVLGLFVLLALPVLFPWTRASASARAYLNIPFFIARYVVYWVVWIGLAALLRRTAAIEAQGEVVRAARRYRRISSSGLVMLSITLTFAAFDWMMSLTPDWSSTIYGVYWFAGGMVGGLALLALLSRLDQRVPVPIPVPASTSQSLGKLLLTFVLFWLYVAFAQYIVIWSGNLPREVTWYVPRTRGAWAGVALVLLLGMFVLPFLGLIMRAVKRRGAALAALGALLLVLHWVDTYWMVMPDLVGVTWWALILALAMAVVIIELAVMVGRARA
;
A
#
# COMPACT_ATOMS: atom_id res chain seq x y z
N MET A 1 -57.33 23.09 14.17
CA MET A 1 -56.23 23.26 15.12
C MET A 1 -55.86 21.91 15.66
N THR A 2 -54.81 21.30 15.14
CA THR A 2 -54.21 20.10 15.75
C THR A 2 -52.70 20.21 15.52
N ALA A 3 -52.00 20.46 16.61
CA ALA A 3 -50.52 20.61 16.62
C ALA A 3 -49.88 19.23 16.44
N ALA A 4 -49.15 19.02 15.36
CA ALA A 4 -48.29 17.87 15.17
C ALA A 4 -47.01 18.06 15.97
N THR A 5 -46.86 17.24 17.00
CA THR A 5 -45.65 17.11 17.83
C THR A 5 -44.51 16.57 16.97
N ILE A 6 -43.51 17.39 16.70
CA ILE A 6 -42.24 16.95 16.10
C ILE A 6 -41.45 16.22 17.20
N SER A 7 -41.52 14.89 17.19
CA SER A 7 -40.63 14.03 18.01
C SER A 7 -39.21 14.14 17.50
N GLY A 8 -38.33 14.72 18.32
CA GLY A 8 -36.91 14.77 18.07
C GLY A 8 -36.34 13.37 18.01
N GLU A 9 -36.03 12.87 16.81
CA GLU A 9 -35.23 11.68 16.61
C GLU A 9 -33.83 11.94 17.19
N ARG A 10 -33.56 11.33 18.31
CA ARG A 10 -32.21 11.23 18.86
C ARG A 10 -31.33 10.57 17.81
N MET A 11 -30.42 11.33 17.26
CA MET A 11 -29.37 10.87 16.35
C MET A 11 -28.51 9.85 17.11
N GLY A 12 -28.90 8.57 17.06
CA GLY A 12 -28.20 7.47 17.68
C GLY A 12 -26.75 7.44 17.16
N ARG A 13 -25.80 7.62 18.05
CA ARG A 13 -24.34 7.43 17.76
C ARG A 13 -24.18 6.05 17.15
N ARG A 14 -23.79 6.01 15.87
CA ARG A 14 -23.66 4.77 15.10
C ARG A 14 -22.61 3.86 15.76
N PRO A 15 -22.94 2.60 16.12
CA PRO A 15 -22.05 1.68 16.84
C PRO A 15 -20.72 1.37 16.14
N THR A 16 -20.65 1.63 14.83
CA THR A 16 -19.44 1.41 14.02
C THR A 16 -18.29 2.39 14.27
N PHE A 17 -18.58 3.62 14.74
CA PHE A 17 -17.54 4.61 15.05
C PHE A 17 -16.84 4.29 16.38
N THR A 18 -17.59 3.84 17.35
CA THR A 18 -17.04 3.44 18.67
C THR A 18 -16.17 2.20 18.55
N ALA A 19 -16.58 1.20 17.75
CA ALA A 19 -15.79 -0.02 17.54
C ALA A 19 -14.43 0.26 16.85
N ALA A 20 -14.40 1.10 15.80
CA ALA A 20 -13.15 1.46 15.13
C ALA A 20 -12.20 2.21 16.08
N ALA A 21 -12.72 3.20 16.83
CA ALA A 21 -11.92 3.93 17.80
C ALA A 21 -11.36 3.02 18.91
N THR A 22 -12.15 2.04 19.39
CA THR A 22 -11.68 1.06 20.38
C THR A 22 -10.54 0.20 19.82
N VAL A 23 -10.67 -0.29 18.60
CA VAL A 23 -9.61 -1.08 17.93
C VAL A 23 -8.34 -0.24 17.78
N GLY A 24 -8.45 1.04 17.39
CA GLY A 24 -7.32 1.94 17.28
C GLY A 24 -6.62 2.22 18.62
N VAL A 25 -7.36 2.43 19.69
CA VAL A 25 -6.80 2.61 21.03
C VAL A 25 -6.05 1.35 21.49
N ILE A 26 -6.63 0.17 21.31
CA ILE A 26 -5.97 -1.11 21.66
C ILE A 26 -4.69 -1.27 20.83
N ALA A 27 -4.75 -1.01 19.54
CA ALA A 27 -3.58 -1.09 18.66
C ALA A 27 -2.48 -0.10 19.09
N LEU A 28 -2.84 1.13 19.46
CA LEU A 28 -1.89 2.13 19.97
C LEU A 28 -1.23 1.68 21.27
N VAL A 29 -1.99 1.12 22.21
CA VAL A 29 -1.45 0.58 23.47
C VAL A 29 -0.46 -0.55 23.19
N ILE A 30 -0.79 -1.49 22.29
CA ILE A 30 0.11 -2.58 21.90
C ILE A 30 1.37 -2.02 21.22
N ALA A 31 1.23 -1.05 20.35
CA ALA A 31 2.35 -0.41 19.66
C ALA A 31 3.30 0.29 20.65
N LEU A 32 2.77 1.06 21.60
CA LEU A 32 3.54 1.73 22.64
C LEU A 32 4.23 0.73 23.59
N ALA A 33 3.52 -0.33 24.01
CA ALA A 33 4.10 -1.41 24.79
C ALA A 33 5.27 -2.08 24.04
N GLY A 34 5.12 -2.32 22.73
CA GLY A 34 6.18 -2.86 21.90
C GLY A 34 7.44 -1.98 21.86
N VAL A 35 7.27 -0.66 21.75
CA VAL A 35 8.41 0.28 21.75
C VAL A 35 9.16 0.23 23.09
N ILE A 36 8.45 0.05 24.20
CA ILE A 36 9.05 -0.01 25.55
C ILE A 36 9.75 -1.36 25.78
N LEU A 37 9.13 -2.46 25.35
CA LEU A 37 9.61 -3.82 25.62
C LEU A 37 10.75 -4.23 24.68
N ASP A 38 10.65 -3.92 23.38
CA ASP A 38 11.65 -4.24 22.36
C ASP A 38 11.58 -3.23 21.21
N ALA A 39 12.36 -2.17 21.31
CA ALA A 39 12.40 -1.09 20.32
C ALA A 39 12.81 -1.59 18.91
N ARG A 40 13.65 -2.64 18.82
CA ARG A 40 14.07 -3.19 17.52
C ARG A 40 12.93 -3.91 16.85
N GLN A 41 12.20 -4.72 17.58
CA GLN A 41 11.05 -5.45 17.06
C GLN A 41 9.90 -4.50 16.71
N ALA A 42 9.71 -3.44 17.52
CA ALA A 42 8.73 -2.39 17.23
C ALA A 42 9.08 -1.60 15.96
N ALA A 43 10.35 -1.25 15.77
CA ALA A 43 10.80 -0.56 14.57
C ALA A 43 10.66 -1.45 13.31
N ALA A 44 10.96 -2.75 13.41
CA ALA A 44 10.74 -3.71 12.32
C ALA A 44 9.25 -3.87 11.97
N ALA A 45 8.39 -4.01 12.96
CA ALA A 45 6.94 -4.09 12.83
C ALA A 45 6.35 -2.82 12.18
N PHE A 46 6.84 -1.65 12.59
CA PHE A 46 6.47 -0.38 11.99
C PHE A 46 6.89 -0.32 10.51
N LEU A 47 8.14 -0.66 10.19
CA LEU A 47 8.65 -0.64 8.82
C LEU A 47 7.80 -1.50 7.89
N VAL A 48 7.52 -2.76 8.26
CA VAL A 48 6.65 -3.66 7.48
C VAL A 48 5.32 -3.02 7.16
N SER A 49 4.62 -2.54 8.20
CA SER A 49 3.28 -1.99 8.07
C SER A 49 3.28 -0.68 7.29
N TYR A 50 4.30 0.14 7.50
CA TYR A 50 4.50 1.40 6.80
C TYR A 50 4.71 1.18 5.29
N VAL A 51 5.65 0.31 4.90
CA VAL A 51 5.93 0.07 3.48
C VAL A 51 4.77 -0.64 2.77
N ALA A 52 4.00 -1.48 3.47
CA ALA A 52 2.78 -2.08 2.94
C ALA A 52 1.71 -1.02 2.65
N VAL A 53 1.43 -0.12 3.60
CA VAL A 53 0.41 0.93 3.41
C VAL A 53 0.84 1.96 2.35
N VAL A 54 2.12 2.34 2.34
CA VAL A 54 2.66 3.26 1.33
C VAL A 54 2.55 2.67 -0.06
N SER A 55 2.91 1.41 -0.26
CA SER A 55 2.81 0.76 -1.58
C SER A 55 1.38 0.73 -2.11
N VAL A 56 0.40 0.47 -1.25
CA VAL A 56 -1.04 0.53 -1.60
C VAL A 56 -1.43 1.93 -2.07
N ALA A 57 -1.01 2.99 -1.36
CA ALA A 57 -1.31 4.36 -1.74
C ALA A 57 -0.62 4.74 -3.07
N LEU A 58 0.62 4.30 -3.30
CA LEU A 58 1.34 4.51 -4.55
C LEU A 58 0.73 3.69 -5.72
N GLY A 59 0.23 2.49 -5.45
CA GLY A 59 -0.54 1.70 -6.41
C GLY A 59 -1.82 2.43 -6.85
N VAL A 60 -2.54 3.09 -5.93
CA VAL A 60 -3.67 3.94 -6.26
C VAL A 60 -3.22 5.16 -7.09
N LEU A 61 -2.11 5.81 -6.75
CA LEU A 61 -1.56 6.93 -7.51
C LEU A 61 -1.21 6.51 -8.95
N ALA A 62 -0.54 5.37 -9.12
CA ALA A 62 -0.24 4.79 -10.42
C ALA A 62 -1.53 4.50 -11.21
N MET A 63 -2.54 3.90 -10.57
CA MET A 63 -3.81 3.58 -11.22
C MET A 63 -4.54 4.84 -11.70
N VAL A 64 -4.57 5.91 -10.92
CA VAL A 64 -5.13 7.21 -11.33
C VAL A 64 -4.44 7.73 -12.59
N MET A 65 -3.11 7.71 -12.63
CA MET A 65 -2.34 8.16 -13.79
C MET A 65 -2.56 7.27 -15.02
N ILE A 66 -2.59 5.95 -14.85
CA ILE A 66 -2.90 4.99 -15.92
C ILE A 66 -4.30 5.26 -16.48
N ALA A 67 -5.30 5.48 -15.62
CA ALA A 67 -6.67 5.76 -16.04
C ALA A 67 -6.78 7.04 -16.88
N HIS A 68 -6.01 8.07 -16.57
CA HIS A 68 -5.97 9.31 -17.37
C HIS A 68 -5.26 9.13 -18.72
N LEU A 69 -4.24 8.29 -18.80
CA LEU A 69 -3.55 7.99 -20.07
C LEU A 69 -4.39 7.14 -21.01
N THR A 70 -5.08 6.14 -20.47
CA THR A 70 -5.92 5.21 -21.22
C THR A 70 -7.34 5.72 -21.44
N THR A 71 -7.65 6.96 -21.00
CA THR A 71 -9.00 7.54 -21.07
C THR A 71 -10.08 6.59 -20.50
N ALA A 72 -9.77 5.94 -19.38
CA ALA A 72 -10.60 4.91 -18.76
C ALA A 72 -11.88 5.51 -18.14
N THR A 73 -12.95 5.60 -18.93
CA THR A 73 -14.24 6.21 -18.51
C THR A 73 -14.85 5.49 -17.30
N TRP A 74 -14.67 4.17 -17.20
CA TRP A 74 -15.14 3.36 -16.07
C TRP A 74 -14.54 3.79 -14.72
N PHE A 75 -13.34 4.39 -14.72
CA PHE A 75 -12.66 4.82 -13.51
C PHE A 75 -13.32 6.06 -12.87
N GLY A 76 -14.16 6.78 -13.62
CA GLY A 76 -14.86 7.97 -13.11
C GLY A 76 -15.60 7.73 -11.79
N ALA A 77 -16.27 6.59 -11.65
CA ALA A 77 -16.96 6.20 -10.42
C ALA A 77 -16.02 5.92 -9.21
N LEU A 78 -14.72 5.77 -9.42
CA LEU A 78 -13.73 5.50 -8.38
C LEU A 78 -12.86 6.71 -8.05
N ARG A 79 -12.94 7.81 -8.81
CA ARG A 79 -12.08 9.01 -8.65
C ARG A 79 -12.13 9.59 -7.24
N GLY A 80 -13.33 9.75 -6.66
CA GLY A 80 -13.49 10.28 -5.30
C GLY A 80 -12.81 9.41 -4.24
N ARG A 81 -12.94 8.08 -4.38
CA ARG A 81 -12.29 7.11 -3.47
C ARG A 81 -10.78 7.13 -3.60
N ALA A 82 -10.27 7.19 -4.83
CA ALA A 82 -8.84 7.36 -5.08
C ALA A 82 -8.31 8.68 -4.50
N ALA A 83 -9.05 9.79 -4.67
CA ALA A 83 -8.67 11.09 -4.12
C ALA A 83 -8.55 11.07 -2.59
N MET A 84 -9.45 10.35 -1.88
CA MET A 84 -9.35 10.16 -0.42
C MET A 84 -8.06 9.43 -0.02
N VAL A 85 -7.68 8.38 -0.74
CA VAL A 85 -6.42 7.65 -0.49
C VAL A 85 -5.22 8.56 -0.72
N LEU A 86 -5.21 9.31 -1.82
CA LEU A 86 -4.10 10.21 -2.16
C LEU A 86 -3.99 11.40 -1.21
N ALA A 87 -5.08 11.83 -0.58
CA ALA A 87 -5.07 12.88 0.44
C ALA A 87 -4.30 12.47 1.71
N ALA A 88 -4.10 11.16 1.94
CA ALA A 88 -3.34 10.64 3.07
C ALA A 88 -1.81 10.66 2.86
N LEU A 89 -1.30 10.85 1.63
CA LEU A 89 0.14 10.82 1.35
C LEU A 89 0.98 11.75 2.24
N PRO A 90 0.57 13.00 2.54
CA PRO A 90 1.35 13.86 3.44
C PRO A 90 1.42 13.32 4.88
N ALA A 91 0.38 12.63 5.36
CA ALA A 91 0.43 11.98 6.66
C ALA A 91 1.40 10.80 6.67
N LEU A 92 1.39 9.99 5.61
CA LEU A 92 2.35 8.89 5.44
C LEU A 92 3.79 9.40 5.36
N ALA A 93 4.04 10.58 4.75
CA ALA A 93 5.35 11.21 4.76
C ALA A 93 5.82 11.57 6.18
N VAL A 94 4.94 12.12 7.01
CA VAL A 94 5.26 12.45 8.40
C VAL A 94 5.50 11.17 9.21
N LEU A 95 4.65 10.16 9.07
CA LEU A 95 4.83 8.86 9.74
C LEU A 95 6.15 8.19 9.34
N GLY A 96 6.57 8.34 8.10
CA GLY A 96 7.85 7.78 7.62
C GLY A 96 9.09 8.40 8.27
N LEU A 97 9.00 9.56 8.93
CA LEU A 97 10.09 10.10 9.74
C LEU A 97 10.51 9.12 10.85
N PHE A 98 9.58 8.26 11.28
CA PHE A 98 9.90 7.20 12.25
C PHE A 98 10.92 6.19 11.69
N VAL A 99 10.90 5.92 10.39
CA VAL A 99 11.92 5.08 9.73
C VAL A 99 13.29 5.76 9.81
N LEU A 100 13.35 7.09 9.65
CA LEU A 100 14.61 7.84 9.76
C LEU A 100 15.15 7.83 11.19
N LEU A 101 14.27 7.93 12.19
CA LEU A 101 14.66 7.82 13.61
C LEU A 101 15.15 6.40 13.95
N ALA A 102 14.58 5.38 13.32
CA ALA A 102 14.93 3.98 13.53
C ALA A 102 16.14 3.50 12.70
N LEU A 103 16.76 4.35 11.89
CA LEU A 103 17.90 3.97 11.03
C LEU A 103 18.99 3.19 11.77
N PRO A 104 19.53 3.64 12.93
CA PRO A 104 20.60 2.93 13.61
C PRO A 104 20.18 1.56 14.16
N VAL A 105 18.88 1.35 14.37
CA VAL A 105 18.32 0.12 14.93
C VAL A 105 18.02 -0.90 13.85
N LEU A 106 17.49 -0.44 12.71
CA LEU A 106 17.00 -1.31 11.63
C LEU A 106 18.08 -1.66 10.62
N PHE A 107 18.90 -0.68 10.21
CA PHE A 107 19.75 -0.82 9.04
C PHE A 107 21.22 -1.12 9.41
N PRO A 108 21.72 -2.34 9.12
CA PRO A 108 23.09 -2.76 9.50
C PRO A 108 24.19 -1.87 8.94
N TRP A 109 23.97 -1.30 7.73
CA TRP A 109 24.95 -0.44 7.07
C TRP A 109 25.23 0.88 7.81
N THR A 110 24.35 1.31 8.71
CA THR A 110 24.57 2.54 9.51
C THR A 110 25.66 2.38 10.56
N ARG A 111 26.00 1.13 10.93
CA ARG A 111 27.04 0.80 11.94
C ARG A 111 28.39 0.46 11.30
N ALA A 112 28.42 0.18 9.99
CA ALA A 112 29.66 -0.04 9.26
C ALA A 112 30.36 1.30 9.02
N SER A 113 31.71 1.32 9.09
CA SER A 113 32.51 2.52 8.85
C SER A 113 32.08 3.20 7.53
N ALA A 114 31.66 4.45 7.62
CA ALA A 114 30.96 5.19 6.58
C ALA A 114 31.78 5.46 5.29
N SER A 115 33.07 5.16 5.30
CA SER A 115 33.99 5.49 4.20
C SER A 115 33.88 4.62 2.95
N ALA A 116 33.09 3.55 2.98
CA ALA A 116 33.08 2.56 1.90
C ALA A 116 31.83 2.55 0.98
N ARG A 117 30.77 3.33 1.26
CA ARG A 117 29.52 3.18 0.50
C ARG A 117 28.97 4.53 0.03
N ALA A 118 29.25 4.88 -1.23
CA ALA A 118 28.76 6.12 -1.85
C ALA A 118 27.21 6.22 -1.84
N TYR A 119 26.50 5.09 -1.90
CA TYR A 119 25.04 5.05 -1.95
C TYR A 119 24.39 4.94 -0.56
N LEU A 120 24.84 4.03 0.31
CA LEU A 120 24.27 3.77 1.64
C LEU A 120 24.98 4.62 2.69
N ASN A 121 24.64 5.90 2.77
CA ASN A 121 25.04 6.81 3.83
C ASN A 121 23.83 7.63 4.31
N ILE A 122 23.82 8.02 5.57
CA ILE A 122 22.66 8.67 6.23
C ILE A 122 22.25 9.97 5.53
N PRO A 123 23.13 10.94 5.23
CA PRO A 123 22.71 12.18 4.57
C PRO A 123 22.06 11.94 3.21
N PHE A 124 22.63 11.06 2.39
CA PHE A 124 22.07 10.75 1.07
C PHE A 124 20.78 9.94 1.15
N PHE A 125 20.64 9.05 2.14
CA PHE A 125 19.39 8.34 2.40
C PHE A 125 18.25 9.32 2.75
N ILE A 126 18.50 10.31 3.63
CA ILE A 126 17.54 11.34 4.00
C ILE A 126 17.18 12.20 2.79
N ALA A 127 18.17 12.61 1.98
CA ALA A 127 17.93 13.38 0.77
C ALA A 127 17.00 12.64 -0.21
N ARG A 128 17.24 11.33 -0.44
CA ARG A 128 16.38 10.49 -1.28
C ARG A 128 14.98 10.34 -0.70
N TYR A 129 14.86 10.14 0.61
CA TYR A 129 13.57 10.09 1.30
C TYR A 129 12.75 11.35 1.02
N VAL A 130 13.35 12.54 1.14
CA VAL A 130 12.68 13.81 0.85
C VAL A 130 12.26 13.88 -0.62
N VAL A 131 13.12 13.49 -1.56
CA VAL A 131 12.83 13.47 -3.00
C VAL A 131 11.63 12.57 -3.29
N TYR A 132 11.55 11.36 -2.71
CA TYR A 132 10.42 10.46 -2.92
C TYR A 132 9.10 11.12 -2.53
N TRP A 133 9.04 11.69 -1.33
CA TRP A 133 7.81 12.31 -0.83
C TRP A 133 7.44 13.60 -1.57
N VAL A 134 8.42 14.41 -1.95
CA VAL A 134 8.18 15.60 -2.79
C VAL A 134 7.56 15.19 -4.13
N VAL A 135 8.08 14.15 -4.77
CA VAL A 135 7.54 13.65 -6.05
C VAL A 135 6.11 13.11 -5.86
N TRP A 136 5.89 12.22 -4.90
CA TRP A 136 4.59 11.57 -4.72
C TRP A 136 3.49 12.53 -4.28
N ILE A 137 3.77 13.39 -3.31
CA ILE A 137 2.83 14.44 -2.86
C ILE A 137 2.62 15.47 -3.98
N GLY A 138 3.69 15.85 -4.68
CA GLY A 138 3.62 16.77 -5.80
C GLY A 138 2.72 16.26 -6.93
N LEU A 139 2.87 14.99 -7.33
CA LEU A 139 2.02 14.35 -8.34
C LEU A 139 0.55 14.32 -7.89
N ALA A 140 0.28 13.91 -6.66
CA ALA A 140 -1.08 13.89 -6.12
C ALA A 140 -1.70 15.29 -6.06
N ALA A 141 -0.93 16.31 -5.65
CA ALA A 141 -1.37 17.71 -5.62
C ALA A 141 -1.65 18.26 -7.03
N LEU A 142 -0.82 17.94 -8.01
CA LEU A 142 -1.02 18.35 -9.40
C LEU A 142 -2.28 17.72 -10.00
N LEU A 143 -2.52 16.43 -9.73
CA LEU A 143 -3.76 15.74 -10.15
C LEU A 143 -4.99 16.36 -9.49
N ARG A 144 -4.95 16.67 -8.19
CA ARG A 144 -6.04 17.34 -7.47
C ARG A 144 -6.31 18.73 -8.01
N ARG A 145 -5.27 19.56 -8.25
CA ARG A 145 -5.43 20.89 -8.88
C ARG A 145 -6.04 20.79 -10.27
N THR A 146 -5.74 19.73 -11.01
CA THR A 146 -6.33 19.51 -12.35
C THR A 146 -7.81 19.11 -12.23
N ALA A 147 -8.21 18.35 -11.20
CA ALA A 147 -9.61 18.05 -10.93
C ALA A 147 -10.42 19.33 -10.60
N ALA A 148 -9.82 20.30 -9.92
CA ALA A 148 -10.46 21.59 -9.67
C ALA A 148 -10.70 22.39 -10.97
N ILE A 149 -9.77 22.33 -11.93
CA ILE A 149 -9.92 22.94 -13.27
C ILE A 149 -11.05 22.26 -14.04
N GLU A 150 -11.13 20.93 -13.98
CA GLU A 150 -12.21 20.15 -14.61
C GLU A 150 -13.59 20.53 -14.03
N ALA A 151 -13.67 20.71 -12.70
CA ALA A 151 -14.89 21.12 -12.02
C ALA A 151 -15.36 22.54 -12.39
N GLN A 152 -14.47 23.40 -12.86
CA GLN A 152 -14.79 24.74 -13.39
C GLN A 152 -15.30 24.73 -14.85
N GLY A 153 -15.47 23.53 -15.44
CA GLY A 153 -15.96 23.36 -16.82
C GLY A 153 -14.87 23.34 -17.88
N GLU A 154 -13.59 23.55 -17.54
CA GLU A 154 -12.48 23.55 -18.49
C GLU A 154 -12.00 22.11 -18.82
N VAL A 155 -12.93 21.25 -19.28
CA VAL A 155 -12.72 19.80 -19.47
C VAL A 155 -11.55 19.52 -20.44
N VAL A 156 -11.45 20.23 -21.56
CA VAL A 156 -10.41 20.01 -22.57
C VAL A 156 -9.02 20.38 -22.03
N ARG A 157 -8.94 21.47 -21.27
CA ARG A 157 -7.71 21.91 -20.62
C ARG A 157 -7.28 20.90 -19.55
N ALA A 158 -8.21 20.45 -18.73
CA ALA A 158 -7.98 19.43 -17.71
C ALA A 158 -7.49 18.11 -18.33
N ALA A 159 -8.13 17.61 -19.38
CA ALA A 159 -7.75 16.37 -20.05
C ALA A 159 -6.31 16.42 -20.59
N ARG A 160 -5.93 17.54 -21.27
CA ARG A 160 -4.53 17.74 -21.71
C ARG A 160 -3.54 17.76 -20.57
N ARG A 161 -3.90 18.43 -19.45
CA ARG A 161 -3.06 18.53 -18.27
C ARG A 161 -2.92 17.19 -17.55
N TYR A 162 -4.00 16.43 -17.37
CA TYR A 162 -3.96 15.07 -16.82
C TYR A 162 -3.01 14.17 -17.61
N ARG A 163 -3.13 14.17 -18.95
CA ARG A 163 -2.28 13.34 -19.81
C ARG A 163 -0.80 13.69 -19.64
N ARG A 164 -0.46 14.99 -19.62
CA ARG A 164 0.92 15.46 -19.43
C ARG A 164 1.48 15.07 -18.06
N ILE A 165 0.72 15.30 -16.98
CA ILE A 165 1.13 14.95 -15.61
C ILE A 165 1.29 13.44 -15.50
N SER A 166 0.37 12.65 -16.05
CA SER A 166 0.38 11.20 -15.91
C SER A 166 1.52 10.54 -16.70
N SER A 167 1.85 11.03 -17.89
CA SER A 167 2.95 10.47 -18.69
C SER A 167 4.32 10.66 -18.01
N SER A 168 4.66 11.88 -17.62
CA SER A 168 5.91 12.13 -16.88
C SER A 168 5.86 11.58 -15.46
N GLY A 169 4.69 11.67 -14.81
CA GLY A 169 4.50 11.20 -13.45
C GLY A 169 4.69 9.71 -13.26
N LEU A 170 4.26 8.86 -14.20
CA LEU A 170 4.50 7.42 -14.12
C LEU A 170 5.98 7.08 -14.20
N VAL A 171 6.75 7.77 -15.04
CA VAL A 171 8.21 7.59 -15.11
C VAL A 171 8.86 7.99 -13.79
N MET A 172 8.51 9.16 -13.26
CA MET A 172 9.04 9.64 -11.97
C MET A 172 8.65 8.70 -10.82
N LEU A 173 7.40 8.23 -10.81
CA LEU A 173 6.91 7.29 -9.81
C LEU A 173 7.68 5.96 -9.89
N SER A 174 7.88 5.40 -11.08
CA SER A 174 8.59 4.12 -11.27
C SER A 174 10.03 4.21 -10.76
N ILE A 175 10.74 5.28 -11.08
CA ILE A 175 12.11 5.51 -10.61
C ILE A 175 12.12 5.66 -9.08
N THR A 176 11.35 6.57 -8.54
CA THR A 176 11.35 6.86 -7.10
C THR A 176 10.87 5.69 -6.25
N LEU A 177 9.88 4.94 -6.73
CA LEU A 177 9.38 3.74 -6.05
C LEU A 177 10.44 2.63 -6.04
N THR A 178 11.13 2.42 -7.16
CA THR A 178 12.21 1.42 -7.24
C THR A 178 13.33 1.74 -6.25
N PHE A 179 13.79 2.98 -6.22
CA PHE A 179 14.83 3.38 -5.27
C PHE A 179 14.33 3.36 -3.81
N ALA A 180 13.07 3.70 -3.55
CA ALA A 180 12.49 3.58 -2.22
C ALA A 180 12.43 2.10 -1.75
N ALA A 181 12.14 1.15 -2.65
CA ALA A 181 12.21 -0.27 -2.34
C ALA A 181 13.65 -0.72 -1.99
N PHE A 182 14.64 -0.19 -2.71
CA PHE A 182 16.06 -0.46 -2.40
C PHE A 182 16.46 0.11 -1.04
N ASP A 183 16.05 1.35 -0.76
CA ASP A 183 16.41 2.03 0.48
C ASP A 183 15.72 1.43 1.71
N TRP A 184 14.42 1.16 1.64
CA TRP A 184 13.64 0.80 2.83
C TRP A 184 13.59 -0.69 3.12
N MET A 185 13.82 -1.53 2.12
CA MET A 185 13.71 -2.98 2.27
C MET A 185 14.98 -3.72 1.84
N MET A 186 15.46 -3.52 0.61
CA MET A 186 16.61 -4.25 0.11
C MET A 186 17.88 -3.94 0.89
N SER A 187 18.06 -2.71 1.37
CA SER A 187 19.21 -2.29 2.17
C SER A 187 19.28 -2.88 3.59
N LEU A 188 18.24 -3.62 4.01
CA LEU A 188 18.27 -4.43 5.23
C LEU A 188 19.29 -5.58 5.12
N THR A 189 19.53 -6.06 3.88
CA THR A 189 20.55 -7.06 3.55
C THR A 189 21.56 -6.46 2.57
N PRO A 190 22.53 -5.65 3.05
CA PRO A 190 23.37 -4.80 2.19
C PRO A 190 24.27 -5.58 1.21
N ASP A 191 24.53 -6.85 1.48
CA ASP A 191 25.37 -7.71 0.65
C ASP A 191 24.59 -8.44 -0.44
N TRP A 192 23.27 -8.29 -0.46
CA TRP A 192 22.35 -8.83 -1.46
C TRP A 192 21.70 -7.72 -2.30
N SER A 193 21.50 -7.97 -3.59
CA SER A 193 20.82 -7.01 -4.46
C SER A 193 20.02 -7.72 -5.56
N SER A 194 18.89 -7.13 -5.93
CA SER A 194 18.06 -7.58 -7.06
C SER A 194 17.49 -6.38 -7.78
N THR A 195 17.71 -6.30 -9.10
CA THR A 195 17.20 -5.21 -9.94
C THR A 195 15.67 -5.24 -10.08
N ILE A 196 15.04 -6.42 -9.98
CA ILE A 196 13.59 -6.58 -10.08
C ILE A 196 12.85 -6.31 -8.77
N TYR A 197 13.57 -6.08 -7.66
CA TYR A 197 12.98 -5.93 -6.32
C TYR A 197 11.97 -4.77 -6.24
N GLY A 198 12.29 -3.63 -6.85
CA GLY A 198 11.36 -2.50 -6.92
C GLY A 198 10.11 -2.80 -7.74
N VAL A 199 10.24 -3.59 -8.82
CA VAL A 199 9.10 -4.05 -9.64
C VAL A 199 8.23 -5.02 -8.85
N TYR A 200 8.82 -5.87 -8.02
CA TYR A 200 8.09 -6.77 -7.13
C TYR A 200 7.23 -5.97 -6.14
N TRP A 201 7.82 -5.00 -5.45
CA TRP A 201 7.08 -4.13 -4.53
C TRP A 201 5.99 -3.33 -5.22
N PHE A 202 6.26 -2.80 -6.41
CA PHE A 202 5.26 -2.13 -7.26
C PHE A 202 4.08 -3.06 -7.61
N ALA A 203 4.35 -4.28 -8.02
CA ALA A 203 3.32 -5.24 -8.39
C ALA A 203 2.39 -5.55 -7.21
N GLY A 204 2.95 -5.79 -6.01
CA GLY A 204 2.18 -5.94 -4.77
C GLY A 204 1.36 -4.70 -4.43
N GLY A 205 1.97 -3.51 -4.54
CA GLY A 205 1.29 -2.23 -4.33
C GLY A 205 0.12 -1.99 -5.30
N MET A 206 0.25 -2.41 -6.57
CA MET A 206 -0.86 -2.35 -7.55
C MET A 206 -1.99 -3.31 -7.19
N VAL A 207 -1.67 -4.55 -6.79
CA VAL A 207 -2.69 -5.49 -6.26
C VAL A 207 -3.40 -4.88 -5.07
N GLY A 208 -2.65 -4.37 -4.08
CA GLY A 208 -3.21 -3.73 -2.89
C GLY A 208 -4.03 -2.48 -3.20
N GLY A 209 -3.57 -1.62 -4.10
CA GLY A 209 -4.28 -0.41 -4.51
C GLY A 209 -5.62 -0.70 -5.19
N LEU A 210 -5.64 -1.64 -6.13
CA LEU A 210 -6.87 -2.09 -6.80
C LEU A 210 -7.81 -2.82 -5.84
N ALA A 211 -7.26 -3.63 -4.94
CA ALA A 211 -8.00 -4.31 -3.88
C ALA A 211 -8.65 -3.32 -2.90
N LEU A 212 -7.94 -2.26 -2.52
CA LEU A 212 -8.48 -1.18 -1.69
C LEU A 212 -9.62 -0.45 -2.41
N LEU A 213 -9.48 -0.12 -3.69
CA LEU A 213 -10.54 0.51 -4.47
C LEU A 213 -11.78 -0.41 -4.59
N ALA A 214 -11.58 -1.73 -4.73
CA ALA A 214 -12.67 -2.70 -4.72
C ALA A 214 -13.40 -2.73 -3.37
N LEU A 215 -12.67 -2.74 -2.27
CA LEU A 215 -13.23 -2.69 -0.92
C LEU A 215 -13.97 -1.37 -0.68
N LEU A 216 -13.36 -0.23 -0.97
CA LEU A 216 -13.98 1.09 -0.81
C LEU A 216 -15.22 1.27 -1.68
N SER A 217 -15.31 0.58 -2.81
CA SER A 217 -16.50 0.62 -3.67
C SER A 217 -17.78 0.13 -2.97
N ARG A 218 -17.65 -0.64 -1.87
CA ARG A 218 -18.78 -1.18 -1.07
C ARG A 218 -18.96 -0.52 0.28
N LEU A 219 -17.89 0.05 0.86
CA LEU A 219 -17.95 0.71 2.17
C LEU A 219 -18.50 2.15 2.09
N ASP A 220 -19.10 2.52 1.01
CA ASP A 220 -19.37 3.87 0.50
C ASP A 220 -20.49 4.67 1.20
N GLN A 221 -21.01 4.21 2.30
CA GLN A 221 -22.02 4.98 3.07
C GLN A 221 -21.46 6.25 3.74
N ARG A 222 -20.17 6.56 3.55
CA ARG A 222 -19.45 7.64 4.24
C ARG A 222 -18.90 8.72 3.31
N VAL A 223 -19.07 8.59 2.00
CA VAL A 223 -18.72 9.64 1.04
C VAL A 223 -19.88 10.63 0.95
N PRO A 224 -19.63 11.96 0.96
CA PRO A 224 -20.68 12.98 0.95
C PRO A 224 -21.69 12.87 -0.21
N VAL A 225 -21.27 12.28 -1.33
CA VAL A 225 -22.14 11.94 -2.46
C VAL A 225 -21.79 10.53 -2.93
N PRO A 226 -22.49 9.49 -2.46
CA PRO A 226 -22.23 8.11 -2.87
C PRO A 226 -22.63 7.93 -4.33
N ILE A 227 -21.65 7.92 -5.24
CA ILE A 227 -21.88 7.52 -6.63
C ILE A 227 -21.90 6.00 -6.65
N PRO A 228 -23.03 5.36 -7.00
CA PRO A 228 -23.10 3.92 -7.12
C PRO A 228 -22.08 3.41 -8.12
N VAL A 229 -21.33 2.37 -7.75
CA VAL A 229 -20.34 1.75 -8.67
C VAL A 229 -21.06 0.75 -9.55
N PRO A 230 -21.16 1.00 -10.88
CA PRO A 230 -21.82 0.10 -11.81
C PRO A 230 -21.13 -1.27 -11.85
N ALA A 231 -21.89 -2.34 -12.18
CA ALA A 231 -21.33 -3.68 -12.35
C ALA A 231 -20.28 -3.75 -13.47
N SER A 232 -20.36 -2.88 -14.48
CA SER A 232 -19.36 -2.72 -15.54
C SER A 232 -18.01 -2.20 -14.98
N THR A 233 -18.08 -1.21 -14.09
CA THR A 233 -16.88 -0.69 -13.40
C THR A 233 -16.25 -1.75 -12.50
N SER A 234 -17.06 -2.47 -11.70
CA SER A 234 -16.60 -3.59 -10.88
C SER A 234 -15.94 -4.67 -11.75
N GLN A 235 -16.51 -4.98 -12.92
CA GLN A 235 -15.93 -5.94 -13.86
C GLN A 235 -14.59 -5.47 -14.43
N SER A 236 -14.46 -4.19 -14.79
CA SER A 236 -13.20 -3.61 -15.29
C SER A 236 -12.13 -3.61 -14.21
N LEU A 237 -12.48 -3.21 -12.98
CA LEU A 237 -11.60 -3.26 -11.83
C LEU A 237 -11.12 -4.69 -11.54
N GLY A 238 -12.04 -5.68 -11.57
CA GLY A 238 -11.70 -7.09 -11.38
C GLY A 238 -10.84 -7.69 -12.50
N LYS A 239 -10.94 -7.18 -13.75
CA LYS A 239 -10.00 -7.57 -14.83
C LYS A 239 -8.60 -7.07 -14.56
N LEU A 240 -8.46 -5.79 -14.18
CA LEU A 240 -7.15 -5.23 -13.81
C LEU A 240 -6.57 -5.90 -12.57
N LEU A 241 -7.39 -6.19 -11.57
CA LEU A 241 -6.94 -6.93 -10.39
C LEU A 241 -6.38 -8.29 -10.78
N LEU A 242 -7.04 -9.04 -11.67
CA LEU A 242 -6.52 -10.30 -12.21
C LEU A 242 -5.17 -10.09 -12.93
N THR A 243 -5.07 -9.06 -13.77
CA THR A 243 -3.82 -8.74 -14.48
C THR A 243 -2.67 -8.49 -13.52
N PHE A 244 -2.89 -7.72 -12.44
CA PHE A 244 -1.82 -7.42 -11.48
C PHE A 244 -1.54 -8.58 -10.51
N VAL A 245 -2.49 -9.45 -10.21
CA VAL A 245 -2.24 -10.72 -9.51
C VAL A 245 -1.32 -11.63 -10.35
N LEU A 246 -1.57 -11.74 -11.66
CA LEU A 246 -0.70 -12.48 -12.56
C LEU A 246 0.68 -11.83 -12.70
N PHE A 247 0.73 -10.50 -12.77
CA PHE A 247 1.98 -9.76 -12.86
C PHE A 247 2.81 -9.91 -11.58
N TRP A 248 2.18 -9.83 -10.41
CA TRP A 248 2.85 -10.08 -9.12
C TRP A 248 3.46 -11.49 -9.08
N LEU A 249 2.69 -12.51 -9.44
CA LEU A 249 3.19 -13.89 -9.51
C LEU A 249 4.37 -14.01 -10.49
N TYR A 250 4.22 -13.43 -11.68
CA TYR A 250 5.28 -13.46 -12.69
C TYR A 250 6.59 -12.88 -12.16
N VAL A 251 6.54 -11.72 -11.53
CA VAL A 251 7.72 -11.05 -10.98
C VAL A 251 8.32 -11.84 -9.82
N ALA A 252 7.47 -12.30 -8.88
CA ALA A 252 7.89 -13.11 -7.74
C ALA A 252 8.55 -14.43 -8.18
N PHE A 253 7.91 -15.13 -9.13
CA PHE A 253 8.42 -16.39 -9.66
C PHE A 253 9.67 -16.19 -10.52
N ALA A 254 9.71 -15.16 -11.37
CA ALA A 254 10.88 -14.84 -12.19
C ALA A 254 12.12 -14.58 -11.32
N GLN A 255 11.98 -13.81 -10.24
CA GLN A 255 13.07 -13.59 -9.30
C GLN A 255 13.52 -14.89 -8.64
N TYR A 256 12.56 -15.71 -8.18
CA TYR A 256 12.87 -16.98 -7.53
C TYR A 256 13.60 -17.94 -8.49
N ILE A 257 13.05 -18.17 -9.69
CA ILE A 257 13.61 -19.16 -10.62
C ILE A 257 15.00 -18.79 -11.12
N VAL A 258 15.28 -17.49 -11.34
CA VAL A 258 16.58 -17.00 -11.76
C VAL A 258 17.63 -17.26 -10.66
N ILE A 259 17.30 -16.93 -9.42
CA ILE A 259 18.23 -17.12 -8.28
C ILE A 259 18.39 -18.62 -7.98
N TRP A 260 17.30 -19.40 -8.03
CA TRP A 260 17.33 -20.83 -7.81
C TRP A 260 18.16 -21.57 -8.87
N SER A 261 17.95 -21.24 -10.17
CA SER A 261 18.68 -21.89 -11.26
C SER A 261 20.15 -21.45 -11.32
N GLY A 262 20.44 -20.19 -11.02
CA GLY A 262 21.80 -19.67 -10.96
C GLY A 262 22.61 -20.23 -9.80
N ASN A 263 21.96 -20.59 -8.71
CA ASN A 263 22.51 -21.18 -7.48
C ASN A 263 23.82 -20.53 -7.00
N LEU A 264 23.93 -19.20 -7.18
CA LEU A 264 25.08 -18.45 -6.71
C LEU A 264 24.99 -18.25 -5.19
N PRO A 265 26.01 -18.61 -4.41
CA PRO A 265 25.96 -18.56 -2.94
C PRO A 265 25.50 -17.21 -2.39
N ARG A 266 25.95 -16.11 -3.00
CA ARG A 266 25.59 -14.74 -2.59
C ARG A 266 24.12 -14.41 -2.87
N GLU A 267 23.59 -14.89 -3.98
CA GLU A 267 22.21 -14.60 -4.41
C GLU A 267 21.19 -15.41 -3.62
N VAL A 268 21.51 -16.69 -3.31
CA VAL A 268 20.62 -17.62 -2.61
C VAL A 268 20.41 -17.22 -1.14
N THR A 269 21.34 -16.49 -0.53
CA THR A 269 21.30 -16.12 0.90
C THR A 269 20.00 -15.44 1.31
N TRP A 270 19.39 -14.64 0.44
CA TRP A 270 18.13 -13.97 0.72
C TRP A 270 16.92 -14.94 0.78
N TYR A 271 16.92 -15.98 -0.05
CA TYR A 271 15.83 -16.96 -0.08
C TYR A 271 15.93 -18.02 1.01
N VAL A 272 17.15 -18.36 1.45
CA VAL A 272 17.35 -19.45 2.44
C VAL A 272 16.50 -19.28 3.70
N PRO A 273 16.47 -18.13 4.41
CA PRO A 273 15.60 -17.96 5.58
C PRO A 273 14.11 -17.99 5.21
N ARG A 274 13.73 -17.54 4.01
CA ARG A 274 12.34 -17.40 3.54
C ARG A 274 11.72 -18.71 3.06
N THR A 275 12.52 -19.73 2.77
CA THR A 275 12.07 -21.04 2.29
C THR A 275 12.19 -22.15 3.32
N ARG A 276 12.56 -21.82 4.57
CA ARG A 276 12.74 -22.79 5.66
C ARG A 276 11.78 -22.55 6.82
N GLY A 277 11.46 -23.62 7.55
CA GLY A 277 10.64 -23.56 8.76
C GLY A 277 9.27 -22.90 8.53
N ALA A 278 8.85 -22.06 9.45
CA ALA A 278 7.56 -21.38 9.39
C ALA A 278 7.45 -20.42 8.19
N TRP A 279 8.56 -19.84 7.70
CA TRP A 279 8.55 -18.95 6.54
C TRP A 279 8.19 -19.66 5.23
N ALA A 280 8.52 -20.96 5.10
CA ALA A 280 8.05 -21.76 3.97
C ALA A 280 6.52 -21.89 3.97
N GLY A 281 5.90 -22.04 5.16
CA GLY A 281 4.45 -22.03 5.32
C GLY A 281 3.83 -20.70 4.90
N VAL A 282 4.45 -19.58 5.26
CA VAL A 282 4.02 -18.24 4.81
C VAL A 282 4.10 -18.12 3.29
N ALA A 283 5.20 -18.58 2.67
CA ALA A 283 5.34 -18.59 1.21
C ALA A 283 4.23 -19.42 0.52
N LEU A 284 3.86 -20.57 1.10
CA LEU A 284 2.75 -21.37 0.59
C LEU A 284 1.40 -20.64 0.73
N VAL A 285 1.14 -19.99 1.87
CA VAL A 285 -0.07 -19.17 2.08
C VAL A 285 -0.14 -18.04 1.05
N LEU A 286 0.98 -17.39 0.73
CA LEU A 286 1.05 -16.36 -0.30
C LEU A 286 0.76 -16.95 -1.69
N LEU A 287 1.35 -18.08 -2.04
CA LEU A 287 1.08 -18.72 -3.33
C LEU A 287 -0.41 -19.09 -3.48
N LEU A 288 -1.00 -19.71 -2.47
CA LEU A 288 -2.39 -20.13 -2.54
C LEU A 288 -3.37 -18.96 -2.41
N GLY A 289 -3.13 -18.05 -1.49
CA GLY A 289 -4.05 -16.97 -1.15
C GLY A 289 -3.90 -15.73 -2.03
N MET A 290 -2.69 -15.35 -2.42
CA MET A 290 -2.48 -14.16 -3.24
C MET A 290 -2.54 -14.44 -4.75
N PHE A 291 -2.34 -15.72 -5.15
CA PHE A 291 -2.45 -16.11 -6.56
C PHE A 291 -3.58 -17.11 -6.81
N VAL A 292 -3.50 -18.37 -6.32
CA VAL A 292 -4.42 -19.44 -6.76
C VAL A 292 -5.88 -19.08 -6.54
N LEU A 293 -6.24 -18.68 -5.34
CA LEU A 293 -7.61 -18.35 -4.98
C LEU A 293 -8.15 -17.12 -5.73
N PRO A 294 -7.43 -15.97 -5.79
CA PRO A 294 -7.87 -14.82 -6.59
C PRO A 294 -7.92 -15.12 -8.09
N PHE A 295 -6.98 -15.90 -8.61
CA PHE A 295 -6.98 -16.31 -10.01
C PHE A 295 -8.26 -17.08 -10.37
N LEU A 296 -8.59 -18.12 -9.60
CA LEU A 296 -9.81 -18.90 -9.81
C LEU A 296 -11.07 -18.05 -9.65
N GLY A 297 -11.11 -17.16 -8.64
CA GLY A 297 -12.23 -16.27 -8.41
C GLY A 297 -12.38 -15.23 -9.52
N LEU A 298 -11.29 -14.58 -9.92
CA LEU A 298 -11.31 -13.48 -10.88
C LEU A 298 -11.42 -13.94 -12.36
N ILE A 299 -11.20 -15.20 -12.69
CA ILE A 299 -11.58 -15.76 -13.99
C ILE A 299 -13.09 -15.69 -14.17
N MET A 300 -13.86 -15.97 -13.12
CA MET A 300 -15.32 -16.00 -13.17
C MET A 300 -15.91 -14.60 -13.35
N ARG A 301 -16.70 -14.42 -14.42
CA ARG A 301 -17.39 -13.15 -14.71
C ARG A 301 -18.35 -12.76 -13.57
N ALA A 302 -18.99 -13.74 -12.96
CA ALA A 302 -19.96 -13.54 -11.86
C ALA A 302 -19.32 -12.87 -10.65
N VAL A 303 -18.11 -13.29 -10.24
CA VAL A 303 -17.35 -12.71 -9.13
C VAL A 303 -16.96 -11.27 -9.43
N LYS A 304 -16.44 -10.99 -10.64
CA LYS A 304 -16.05 -9.64 -11.05
C LYS A 304 -17.22 -8.65 -11.10
N ARG A 305 -18.43 -9.10 -11.43
CA ARG A 305 -19.62 -8.24 -11.51
C ARG A 305 -20.34 -8.06 -10.19
N ARG A 306 -20.17 -8.98 -9.23
CA ARG A 306 -20.74 -8.87 -7.88
C ARG A 306 -19.82 -8.02 -7.00
N GLY A 307 -20.14 -6.74 -6.82
CA GLY A 307 -19.31 -5.81 -6.03
C GLY A 307 -18.99 -6.33 -4.63
N ALA A 308 -19.91 -7.07 -3.97
CA ALA A 308 -19.63 -7.69 -2.66
C ALA A 308 -18.56 -8.78 -2.73
N ALA A 309 -18.63 -9.66 -3.75
CA ALA A 309 -17.64 -10.72 -3.92
C ALA A 309 -16.25 -10.13 -4.27
N LEU A 310 -16.22 -9.10 -5.14
CA LEU A 310 -14.99 -8.42 -5.48
C LEU A 310 -14.40 -7.68 -4.28
N ALA A 311 -15.22 -7.05 -3.44
CA ALA A 311 -14.78 -6.38 -2.22
C ALA A 311 -14.24 -7.37 -1.16
N ALA A 312 -14.88 -8.53 -0.99
CA ALA A 312 -14.40 -9.57 -0.09
C ALA A 312 -13.03 -10.10 -0.55
N LEU A 313 -12.87 -10.34 -1.86
CA LEU A 313 -11.60 -10.73 -2.44
C LEU A 313 -10.54 -9.62 -2.31
N GLY A 314 -10.96 -8.36 -2.46
CA GLY A 314 -10.10 -7.20 -2.21
C GLY A 314 -9.63 -7.13 -0.76
N ALA A 315 -10.50 -7.39 0.22
CA ALA A 315 -10.11 -7.43 1.63
C ALA A 315 -9.08 -8.53 1.90
N LEU A 316 -9.29 -9.73 1.34
CA LEU A 316 -8.33 -10.83 1.43
C LEU A 316 -6.97 -10.43 0.82
N LEU A 317 -6.97 -9.86 -0.39
CA LEU A 317 -5.74 -9.45 -1.07
C LEU A 317 -4.98 -8.34 -0.33
N LEU A 318 -5.67 -7.42 0.36
CA LEU A 318 -5.04 -6.41 1.20
C LEU A 318 -4.29 -7.04 2.38
N VAL A 319 -4.94 -8.00 3.05
CA VAL A 319 -4.30 -8.74 4.15
C VAL A 319 -3.09 -9.51 3.64
N LEU A 320 -3.23 -10.20 2.50
CA LEU A 320 -2.14 -11.00 1.93
C LEU A 320 -1.01 -10.14 1.37
N HIS A 321 -1.29 -8.96 0.84
CA HIS A 321 -0.24 -8.01 0.47
C HIS A 321 0.56 -7.51 1.68
N TRP A 322 -0.12 -7.31 2.82
CA TRP A 322 0.58 -7.02 4.07
C TRP A 322 1.43 -8.23 4.52
N VAL A 323 0.92 -9.46 4.41
CA VAL A 323 1.68 -10.70 4.71
C VAL A 323 2.87 -10.87 3.75
N ASP A 324 2.72 -10.54 2.46
CA ASP A 324 3.79 -10.53 1.47
C ASP A 324 4.90 -9.57 1.87
N THR A 325 4.55 -8.35 2.26
CA THR A 325 5.51 -7.36 2.78
C THR A 325 6.19 -7.84 4.07
N TYR A 326 5.44 -8.48 4.96
CA TYR A 326 5.96 -9.10 6.17
C TYR A 326 7.00 -10.18 5.84
N TRP A 327 6.71 -11.04 4.88
CA TRP A 327 7.62 -12.09 4.38
C TRP A 327 8.85 -11.50 3.69
N MET A 328 8.73 -10.36 3.02
CA MET A 328 9.87 -9.67 2.40
C MET A 328 10.85 -9.06 3.40
N VAL A 329 10.38 -8.56 4.54
CA VAL A 329 11.14 -7.71 5.45
C VAL A 329 11.57 -8.43 6.73
N MET A 330 10.67 -9.17 7.37
CA MET A 330 10.89 -9.70 8.72
C MET A 330 11.98 -10.77 8.83
N PRO A 331 12.18 -11.67 7.84
CA PRO A 331 13.25 -12.67 7.92
C PRO A 331 14.66 -12.09 8.10
N ASP A 332 14.89 -10.86 7.66
CA ASP A 332 16.18 -10.18 7.78
C ASP A 332 16.37 -9.45 9.12
N LEU A 333 15.28 -9.19 9.85
CA LEU A 333 15.27 -8.36 11.06
C LEU A 333 15.06 -9.17 12.34
N VAL A 334 14.05 -10.03 12.34
CA VAL A 334 13.57 -10.75 13.53
C VAL A 334 13.06 -12.13 13.12
N GLY A 335 13.26 -13.13 13.97
CA GLY A 335 12.64 -14.44 13.79
C GLY A 335 11.10 -14.38 13.85
N VAL A 336 10.43 -15.47 13.40
CA VAL A 336 8.97 -15.59 13.52
C VAL A 336 8.60 -15.71 14.99
N THR A 337 8.03 -14.66 15.56
CA THR A 337 7.44 -14.67 16.89
C THR A 337 6.00 -14.17 16.81
N TRP A 338 5.11 -14.77 17.61
CA TRP A 338 3.72 -14.31 17.70
C TRP A 338 3.62 -12.84 18.11
N TRP A 339 4.54 -12.39 18.97
CA TRP A 339 4.61 -11.00 19.41
C TRP A 339 4.94 -10.04 18.25
N ALA A 340 5.92 -10.40 17.40
CA ALA A 340 6.26 -9.62 16.22
C ALA A 340 5.07 -9.47 15.24
N LEU A 341 4.28 -10.52 15.07
CA LEU A 341 3.09 -10.50 14.24
C LEU A 341 2.01 -9.58 14.83
N ILE A 342 1.69 -9.74 16.13
CA ILE A 342 0.70 -8.91 16.83
C ILE A 342 1.11 -7.44 16.76
N LEU A 343 2.38 -7.14 17.01
CA LEU A 343 2.92 -5.79 16.99
C LEU A 343 2.84 -5.17 15.59
N ALA A 344 3.17 -5.93 14.56
CA ALA A 344 3.08 -5.44 13.19
C ALA A 344 1.63 -5.19 12.75
N LEU A 345 0.67 -6.03 13.16
CA LEU A 345 -0.76 -5.79 12.93
C LEU A 345 -1.24 -4.53 13.66
N ALA A 346 -0.83 -4.34 14.91
CA ALA A 346 -1.16 -3.14 15.68
C ALA A 346 -0.61 -1.88 15.01
N MET A 347 0.65 -1.89 14.58
CA MET A 347 1.26 -0.78 13.83
C MET A 347 0.52 -0.49 12.52
N ALA A 348 0.08 -1.53 11.78
CA ALA A 348 -0.71 -1.35 10.57
C ALA A 348 -2.04 -0.62 10.85
N VAL A 349 -2.75 -1.01 11.92
CA VAL A 349 -4.01 -0.36 12.33
C VAL A 349 -3.76 1.11 12.66
N VAL A 350 -2.75 1.42 13.47
CA VAL A 350 -2.40 2.81 13.85
C VAL A 350 -2.08 3.65 12.62
N ILE A 351 -1.25 3.16 11.70
CA ILE A 351 -0.87 3.87 10.49
C ILE A 351 -2.10 4.13 9.60
N ILE A 352 -2.97 3.12 9.43
CA ILE A 352 -4.18 3.24 8.61
C ILE A 352 -5.15 4.26 9.22
N GLU A 353 -5.38 4.21 10.53
CA GLU A 353 -6.29 5.15 11.19
C GLU A 353 -5.80 6.59 11.11
N LEU A 354 -4.51 6.84 11.36
CA LEU A 354 -3.92 8.17 11.22
C LEU A 354 -4.01 8.67 9.77
N ALA A 355 -3.70 7.81 8.79
CA ALA A 355 -3.81 8.16 7.38
C ALA A 355 -5.26 8.48 6.98
N VAL A 356 -6.24 7.71 7.46
CA VAL A 356 -7.67 7.93 7.21
C VAL A 356 -8.17 9.22 7.87
N MET A 357 -7.78 9.50 9.12
CA MET A 357 -8.15 10.74 9.80
C MET A 357 -7.68 11.98 9.04
N VAL A 358 -6.41 12.00 8.65
CA VAL A 358 -5.83 13.13 7.88
C VAL A 358 -6.41 13.20 6.47
N GLY A 359 -6.60 12.06 5.82
CA GLY A 359 -7.21 12.00 4.49
C GLY A 359 -8.62 12.58 4.48
N ARG A 360 -9.43 12.32 5.51
CA ARG A 360 -10.80 12.87 5.64
C ARG A 360 -10.82 14.37 5.92
N ALA A 361 -9.86 14.86 6.70
CA ALA A 361 -9.77 16.29 6.99
C ALA A 361 -9.36 17.14 5.78
N ARG A 362 -8.78 16.53 4.74
CA ARG A 362 -8.25 17.18 3.53
C ARG A 362 -9.04 16.91 2.26
N ALA A 363 -9.94 15.94 2.27
CA ALA A 363 -10.83 15.60 1.15
C ALA A 363 -12.10 16.46 1.15
#